data_dc68d0056a0b4331fe41335fcd2d7a67
#
_entry.id   dc68d0056a0b4331fe41335fcd2d7a67
#
_cell.length_a   1.000
_cell.length_b   1.000
_cell.length_c   1.000
_cell.angle_alpha   90.00
_cell.angle_beta   90.00
_cell.angle_gamma   90.00
#
_symmetry.space_group_name_H-M   'P 1'
#
loop_
_entity.id
_entity.type
_entity.pdbx_description
1 polymer ?
#
loop_
_entity_poly.entity_id
_entity_poly.type
_entity_poly.pdbx_seq_one_letter_code
_entity_poly.pdbx_strand_id
1 'polypeptide(L)'
;MRVSSAPGKLILSGEHAVVYGNPALAVAVEQHVTVDILPNTSPTIRVTSALFNEDLVLTSEDIAKEHEKIIARYQEFLNGQRSIQTVLSSPEQLIIATLYLALTHCRVVNPAIHITLDSTMSPGAGLGSSAATILSLLLGVCDYLTHTLTQEEAFELALHAENLQHGKSSGLDIYLSLAGGCQWIEHQQLHPRKMTSLPLYIAYSGQPICSTGECVSHVKPLLENHPDLLQQFSHVTHHINDACEQDDYEQLKQGLRENHRLLCQIGVVPTRVQAMISKIEQLGDAAKICGAGAIRGDPAGYILVLCQDNPTIKYDFLSNISKLNINFKGASPVKPHSSIDKSTLTLSPPAGEGT
;
A
#
# COMPACT_ATOMS: atom_id res chain seq x y z
N MET A 1 4.58 -27.84 -2.61
CA MET A 1 4.57 -26.50 -1.99
C MET A 1 4.70 -25.46 -3.09
N ARG A 2 3.83 -24.50 -3.13
CA ARG A 2 3.92 -23.31 -3.98
C ARG A 2 4.03 -22.11 -3.06
N VAL A 3 4.89 -21.17 -3.39
CA VAL A 3 5.12 -19.96 -2.61
C VAL A 3 4.88 -18.76 -3.50
N SER A 4 4.09 -17.82 -3.03
CA SER A 4 3.93 -16.52 -3.65
C SER A 4 4.26 -15.42 -2.66
N SER A 5 4.63 -14.27 -3.18
CA SER A 5 4.99 -13.13 -2.35
C SER A 5 4.67 -11.82 -3.06
N ALA A 6 4.23 -10.85 -2.29
CA ALA A 6 4.00 -9.50 -2.78
C ALA A 6 4.59 -8.47 -1.80
N PRO A 7 5.39 -7.51 -2.30
CA PRO A 7 5.99 -6.48 -1.47
C PRO A 7 4.98 -5.42 -1.07
N GLY A 8 5.23 -4.79 0.07
CA GLY A 8 4.58 -3.54 0.43
C GLY A 8 5.08 -2.36 -0.39
N LYS A 9 4.51 -1.19 -0.15
CA LYS A 9 4.91 0.08 -0.78
C LYS A 9 5.11 1.18 0.26
N LEU A 10 5.88 2.18 -0.11
CA LEU A 10 6.07 3.37 0.70
C LEU A 10 6.11 4.60 -0.21
N ILE A 11 5.38 5.66 0.17
CA ILE A 11 5.41 6.93 -0.53
C ILE A 11 6.57 7.76 0.03
N LEU A 12 7.50 8.14 -0.85
CA LEU A 12 8.63 8.99 -0.49
C LEU A 12 8.22 10.47 -0.47
N SER A 13 7.36 10.87 -1.42
CA SER A 13 6.81 12.23 -1.51
C SER A 13 5.54 12.26 -2.35
N GLY A 14 4.70 13.29 -2.17
CA GLY A 14 3.46 13.49 -2.94
C GLY A 14 2.22 12.91 -2.26
N GLU A 15 2.31 12.51 -0.98
CA GLU A 15 1.14 12.10 -0.19
C GLU A 15 0.07 13.19 -0.24
N HIS A 16 -1.18 12.78 -0.24
CA HIS A 16 -2.38 13.63 -0.39
C HIS A 16 -2.47 14.37 -1.74
N ALA A 17 -1.41 15.04 -2.20
CA ALA A 17 -1.42 15.81 -3.44
C ALA A 17 -1.64 14.93 -4.69
N VAL A 18 -1.20 13.67 -4.66
CA VAL A 18 -1.37 12.70 -5.76
C VAL A 18 -2.85 12.44 -6.09
N VAL A 19 -3.75 12.56 -5.12
CA VAL A 19 -5.20 12.41 -5.31
C VAL A 19 -5.76 13.51 -6.23
N TYR A 20 -5.08 14.66 -6.30
CA TYR A 20 -5.44 15.81 -7.12
C TYR A 20 -4.62 15.89 -8.42
N GLY A 21 -4.01 14.79 -8.86
CA GLY A 21 -3.24 14.73 -10.10
C GLY A 21 -1.82 15.28 -10.03
N ASN A 22 -1.37 15.68 -8.83
CA ASN A 22 0.02 16.11 -8.62
C ASN A 22 0.95 14.89 -8.57
N PRO A 23 2.27 15.10 -8.80
CA PRO A 23 3.20 14.00 -8.81
C PRO A 23 3.39 13.37 -7.42
N ALA A 24 3.74 12.08 -7.44
CA ALA A 24 4.23 11.37 -6.27
C ALA A 24 5.43 10.49 -6.65
N LEU A 25 6.31 10.26 -5.69
CA LEU A 25 7.40 9.31 -5.78
C LEU A 25 7.19 8.21 -4.75
N ALA A 26 7.15 6.95 -5.20
CA ALA A 26 6.87 5.82 -4.32
C ALA A 26 7.75 4.61 -4.66
N VAL A 27 7.95 3.73 -3.68
CA VAL A 27 8.82 2.56 -3.81
C VAL A 27 8.13 1.31 -3.29
N ALA A 28 8.41 0.17 -3.92
CA ALA A 28 8.13 -1.13 -3.34
C ALA A 28 9.20 -1.48 -2.31
N VAL A 29 8.80 -2.01 -1.16
CA VAL A 29 9.69 -2.28 -0.02
C VAL A 29 9.87 -3.78 0.23
N GLU A 30 10.99 -4.16 0.87
CA GLU A 30 11.31 -5.57 1.16
C GLU A 30 10.45 -6.18 2.30
N GLN A 31 9.50 -5.44 2.86
CA GLN A 31 8.44 -6.00 3.69
C GLN A 31 7.39 -6.64 2.80
N HIS A 32 7.04 -7.91 3.09
CA HIS A 32 6.21 -8.74 2.23
C HIS A 32 5.00 -9.32 2.95
N VAL A 33 3.99 -9.65 2.16
CA VAL A 33 3.05 -10.74 2.46
C VAL A 33 3.46 -11.95 1.64
N THR A 34 3.56 -13.11 2.31
CA THR A 34 3.85 -14.40 1.68
C THR A 34 2.68 -15.34 1.84
N VAL A 35 2.46 -16.17 0.84
CA VAL A 35 1.43 -17.21 0.84
C VAL A 35 2.07 -18.53 0.45
N ASP A 36 2.02 -19.49 1.37
CA ASP A 36 2.42 -20.88 1.15
C ASP A 36 1.17 -21.73 0.91
N ILE A 37 1.19 -22.59 -0.13
CA ILE A 37 0.07 -23.46 -0.46
C ILE A 37 0.52 -24.92 -0.49
N LEU A 38 -0.19 -25.74 0.29
CA LEU A 38 -0.02 -27.18 0.38
C LEU A 38 -1.33 -27.90 0.03
N PRO A 39 -1.27 -29.17 -0.43
CA PRO A 39 -2.48 -29.98 -0.56
C PRO A 39 -3.18 -30.14 0.81
N ASN A 40 -4.51 -30.14 0.81
CA ASN A 40 -5.33 -30.54 1.95
C ASN A 40 -5.90 -31.95 1.73
N THR A 41 -6.26 -32.64 2.80
CA THR A 41 -6.87 -33.98 2.74
C THR A 41 -8.38 -33.93 2.46
N SER A 42 -9.02 -32.81 2.77
CA SER A 42 -10.44 -32.57 2.56
C SER A 42 -10.66 -31.63 1.35
N PRO A 43 -11.79 -31.73 0.62
CA PRO A 43 -12.13 -30.83 -0.49
C PRO A 43 -12.60 -29.46 0.03
N THR A 44 -11.76 -28.86 0.89
CA THR A 44 -11.98 -27.55 1.52
C THR A 44 -10.74 -26.70 1.38
N ILE A 45 -10.93 -25.40 1.47
CA ILE A 45 -9.87 -24.41 1.55
C ILE A 45 -9.68 -24.08 3.04
N ARG A 46 -8.50 -24.40 3.56
CA ARG A 46 -8.09 -23.97 4.89
C ARG A 46 -7.16 -22.76 4.76
N VAL A 47 -7.41 -21.71 5.52
CA VAL A 47 -6.53 -20.54 5.57
C VAL A 47 -6.07 -20.31 7.01
N THR A 48 -4.77 -20.38 7.24
CA THR A 48 -4.11 -20.06 8.50
C THR A 48 -3.40 -18.70 8.37
N SER A 49 -3.63 -17.80 9.31
CA SER A 49 -2.91 -16.52 9.39
C SER A 49 -2.89 -16.00 10.81
N ALA A 50 -1.82 -15.29 11.18
CA ALA A 50 -1.76 -14.55 12.45
C ALA A 50 -2.78 -13.38 12.55
N LEU A 51 -3.48 -13.05 11.46
CA LEU A 51 -4.57 -12.07 11.44
C LEU A 51 -5.87 -12.61 12.03
N PHE A 52 -5.99 -13.94 12.20
CA PHE A 52 -7.20 -14.62 12.66
C PHE A 52 -6.97 -15.28 14.00
N ASN A 53 -8.02 -15.39 14.80
CA ASN A 53 -7.99 -16.15 16.06
C ASN A 53 -8.03 -17.67 15.82
N GLU A 54 -8.67 -18.10 14.73
CA GLU A 54 -8.82 -19.50 14.33
C GLU A 54 -8.67 -19.63 12.82
N ASP A 55 -8.28 -20.81 12.34
CA ASP A 55 -8.21 -21.10 10.92
C ASP A 55 -9.58 -20.96 10.24
N LEU A 56 -9.60 -20.36 9.06
CA LEU A 56 -10.77 -20.40 8.20
C LEU A 56 -10.81 -21.74 7.47
N VAL A 57 -11.95 -22.44 7.54
CA VAL A 57 -12.20 -23.67 6.78
C VAL A 57 -13.45 -23.46 5.94
N LEU A 58 -13.30 -23.39 4.62
CA LEU A 58 -14.33 -22.93 3.70
C LEU A 58 -14.52 -23.92 2.55
N THR A 59 -15.76 -24.08 2.10
CA THR A 59 -16.09 -24.66 0.79
C THR A 59 -16.20 -23.53 -0.26
N SER A 60 -16.21 -23.89 -1.54
CA SER A 60 -16.50 -22.90 -2.60
C SER A 60 -17.89 -22.29 -2.45
N GLU A 61 -18.85 -23.03 -1.88
CA GLU A 61 -20.20 -22.53 -1.62
C GLU A 61 -20.22 -21.47 -0.51
N ASP A 62 -19.46 -21.69 0.57
CA ASP A 62 -19.31 -20.71 1.66
C ASP A 62 -18.69 -19.41 1.14
N ILE A 63 -17.63 -19.53 0.31
CA ILE A 63 -16.97 -18.41 -0.32
C ILE A 63 -17.92 -17.63 -1.23
N ALA A 64 -18.69 -18.32 -2.07
CA ALA A 64 -19.64 -17.68 -2.98
C ALA A 64 -20.78 -16.96 -2.22
N LYS A 65 -21.36 -17.61 -1.21
CA LYS A 65 -22.41 -17.00 -0.37
C LYS A 65 -21.93 -15.74 0.37
N GLU A 66 -20.72 -15.79 0.90
CA GLU A 66 -20.18 -14.61 1.60
C GLU A 66 -19.81 -13.50 0.62
N HIS A 67 -19.25 -13.85 -0.54
CA HIS A 67 -18.97 -12.86 -1.59
C HIS A 67 -20.25 -12.18 -2.10
N GLU A 68 -21.36 -12.89 -2.28
CA GLU A 68 -22.66 -12.30 -2.65
C GLU A 68 -23.10 -11.23 -1.63
N LYS A 69 -22.96 -11.51 -0.32
CA LYS A 69 -23.26 -10.51 0.72
C LYS A 69 -22.34 -9.29 0.67
N ILE A 70 -21.06 -9.51 0.39
CA ILE A 70 -20.08 -8.43 0.23
C ILE A 70 -20.48 -7.54 -0.96
N ILE A 71 -20.81 -8.15 -2.10
CA ILE A 71 -21.24 -7.41 -3.30
C ILE A 71 -22.53 -6.64 -3.05
N ALA A 72 -23.50 -7.22 -2.36
CA ALA A 72 -24.74 -6.51 -2.01
C ALA A 72 -24.44 -5.25 -1.18
N ARG A 73 -23.59 -5.36 -0.15
CA ARG A 73 -23.16 -4.22 0.67
C ARG A 73 -22.36 -3.19 -0.15
N TYR A 74 -21.55 -3.62 -1.10
CA TYR A 74 -20.80 -2.74 -1.97
C TYR A 74 -21.74 -1.98 -2.93
N GLN A 75 -22.80 -2.60 -3.43
CA GLN A 75 -23.85 -1.91 -4.21
C GLN A 75 -24.59 -0.85 -3.37
N GLU A 76 -24.92 -1.16 -2.10
CA GLU A 76 -25.47 -0.17 -1.17
C GLU A 76 -24.52 1.03 -0.98
N PHE A 77 -23.20 0.76 -0.89
CA PHE A 77 -22.19 1.83 -0.82
C PHE A 77 -22.18 2.68 -2.09
N LEU A 78 -22.16 2.07 -3.28
CA LEU A 78 -22.20 2.80 -4.55
C LEU A 78 -23.44 3.68 -4.70
N ASN A 79 -24.56 3.28 -4.08
CA ASN A 79 -25.82 4.03 -4.05
C ASN A 79 -25.87 5.09 -2.91
N GLY A 80 -24.78 5.29 -2.15
CA GLY A 80 -24.74 6.25 -1.03
C GLY A 80 -25.51 5.82 0.22
N GLN A 81 -25.95 4.54 0.29
CA GLN A 81 -26.77 4.02 1.39
C GLN A 81 -25.93 3.41 2.52
N ARG A 82 -24.64 3.23 2.29
CA ARG A 82 -23.72 2.56 3.22
C ARG A 82 -22.34 3.22 3.20
N SER A 83 -21.67 3.23 4.36
CA SER A 83 -20.25 3.62 4.41
C SER A 83 -19.35 2.49 3.92
N ILE A 84 -18.24 2.85 3.24
CA ILE A 84 -17.24 1.88 2.75
C ILE A 84 -16.65 1.02 3.88
N GLN A 85 -16.44 1.59 5.08
CA GLN A 85 -15.91 0.87 6.24
C GLN A 85 -16.78 -0.31 6.70
N THR A 86 -18.01 -0.40 6.21
CA THR A 86 -18.96 -1.47 6.55
C THR A 86 -19.23 -2.45 5.41
N VAL A 87 -18.58 -2.30 4.28
CA VAL A 87 -18.63 -3.27 3.16
C VAL A 87 -17.87 -4.54 3.54
N LEU A 88 -16.63 -4.40 3.98
CA LEU A 88 -15.87 -5.48 4.62
C LEU A 88 -15.83 -5.22 6.12
N SER A 89 -16.39 -6.11 6.92
CA SER A 89 -16.49 -5.97 8.37
C SER A 89 -15.34 -6.65 9.13
N SER A 90 -14.52 -7.44 8.43
CA SER A 90 -13.39 -8.15 9.03
C SER A 90 -12.31 -8.46 7.99
N PRO A 91 -11.05 -8.72 8.41
CA PRO A 91 -9.97 -9.10 7.51
C PRO A 91 -10.26 -10.37 6.70
N GLU A 92 -10.99 -11.33 7.30
CA GLU A 92 -11.38 -12.59 6.65
C GLU A 92 -12.18 -12.35 5.38
N GLN A 93 -13.02 -11.32 5.36
CA GLN A 93 -13.87 -11.02 4.20
C GLN A 93 -13.06 -10.55 2.99
N LEU A 94 -11.94 -9.86 3.19
CA LEU A 94 -11.01 -9.54 2.12
C LEU A 94 -10.39 -10.81 1.53
N ILE A 95 -9.98 -11.75 2.39
CA ILE A 95 -9.45 -13.05 1.97
C ILE A 95 -10.51 -13.83 1.17
N ILE A 96 -11.73 -13.90 1.68
CA ILE A 96 -12.85 -14.61 1.02
C ILE A 96 -13.15 -14.00 -0.34
N ALA A 97 -13.22 -12.67 -0.45
CA ALA A 97 -13.45 -11.99 -1.71
C ALA A 97 -12.31 -12.26 -2.72
N THR A 98 -11.08 -12.25 -2.26
CA THR A 98 -9.90 -12.55 -3.08
C THR A 98 -9.89 -14.01 -3.55
N LEU A 99 -10.21 -14.95 -2.67
CA LEU A 99 -10.35 -16.38 -3.01
C LEU A 99 -11.46 -16.60 -4.04
N TYR A 100 -12.61 -15.92 -3.89
CA TYR A 100 -13.69 -15.99 -4.87
C TYR A 100 -13.21 -15.59 -6.28
N LEU A 101 -12.49 -14.49 -6.40
CA LEU A 101 -11.94 -14.02 -7.67
C LEU A 101 -10.95 -15.03 -8.27
N ALA A 102 -10.03 -15.57 -7.45
CA ALA A 102 -9.06 -16.56 -7.89
C ALA A 102 -9.73 -17.84 -8.39
N LEU A 103 -10.67 -18.39 -7.62
CA LEU A 103 -11.39 -19.64 -7.98
C LEU A 103 -12.24 -19.46 -9.22
N THR A 104 -12.93 -18.34 -9.34
CA THR A 104 -13.77 -18.01 -10.50
C THR A 104 -12.91 -17.86 -11.76
N HIS A 105 -11.79 -17.17 -11.67
CA HIS A 105 -10.83 -17.01 -12.77
C HIS A 105 -10.28 -18.37 -13.23
N CYS A 106 -9.86 -19.21 -12.28
CA CYS A 106 -9.34 -20.55 -12.56
C CYS A 106 -10.42 -21.58 -12.91
N ARG A 107 -11.70 -21.26 -12.74
CA ARG A 107 -12.85 -22.17 -12.95
C ARG A 107 -12.75 -23.47 -12.14
N VAL A 108 -12.28 -23.37 -10.90
CA VAL A 108 -12.06 -24.52 -10.00
C VAL A 108 -13.06 -24.45 -8.84
N VAL A 109 -13.65 -25.63 -8.53
CA VAL A 109 -14.61 -25.80 -7.42
C VAL A 109 -14.01 -26.74 -6.39
N ASN A 110 -14.11 -26.36 -5.11
CA ASN A 110 -13.65 -27.13 -3.96
C ASN A 110 -12.22 -27.69 -4.08
N PRO A 111 -11.22 -26.85 -4.35
CA PRO A 111 -9.82 -27.30 -4.30
C PRO A 111 -9.46 -27.73 -2.89
N ALA A 112 -8.78 -28.89 -2.76
CA ALA A 112 -8.29 -29.40 -1.50
C ALA A 112 -6.93 -28.74 -1.16
N ILE A 113 -6.95 -27.52 -0.60
CA ILE A 113 -5.76 -26.72 -0.34
C ILE A 113 -5.71 -26.17 1.09
N HIS A 114 -4.48 -26.07 1.60
CA HIS A 114 -4.16 -25.36 2.83
C HIS A 114 -3.26 -24.18 2.50
N ILE A 115 -3.70 -23.00 2.83
CA ILE A 115 -3.03 -21.72 2.60
C ILE A 115 -2.52 -21.19 3.94
N THR A 116 -1.22 -20.92 4.03
CA THR A 116 -0.63 -20.18 5.15
C THR A 116 -0.27 -18.78 4.66
N LEU A 117 -0.78 -17.75 5.34
CA LEU A 117 -0.57 -16.36 5.01
C LEU A 117 0.22 -15.69 6.13
N ASP A 118 1.43 -15.24 5.82
CA ASP A 118 2.34 -14.55 6.73
C ASP A 118 2.65 -13.14 6.23
N SER A 119 2.84 -12.20 7.15
CA SER A 119 3.16 -10.81 6.84
C SER A 119 4.27 -10.29 7.74
N THR A 120 5.27 -9.66 7.13
CA THR A 120 6.28 -8.87 7.85
C THR A 120 5.84 -7.41 8.06
N MET A 121 4.64 -7.05 7.57
CA MET A 121 4.06 -5.71 7.69
C MET A 121 3.02 -5.66 8.80
N SER A 122 3.02 -4.57 9.56
CA SER A 122 1.91 -4.29 10.48
C SER A 122 0.68 -3.84 9.69
N PRO A 123 -0.51 -4.43 9.92
CA PRO A 123 -1.75 -4.01 9.25
C PRO A 123 -2.03 -2.52 9.49
N GLY A 124 -2.51 -1.82 8.46
CA GLY A 124 -2.92 -0.40 8.56
C GLY A 124 -1.80 0.60 8.82
N ALA A 125 -0.53 0.19 8.73
CA ALA A 125 0.62 1.06 8.99
C ALA A 125 1.05 1.94 7.81
N GLY A 126 0.33 1.90 6.67
CA GLY A 126 0.61 2.72 5.49
C GLY A 126 1.54 2.09 4.46
N LEU A 127 1.94 0.82 4.67
CA LEU A 127 2.80 0.07 3.72
C LEU A 127 2.04 -0.69 2.62
N GLY A 128 0.74 -0.47 2.42
CA GLY A 128 -0.03 -1.16 1.38
C GLY A 128 -0.21 -2.66 1.65
N SER A 129 -0.35 -3.06 2.91
CA SER A 129 -0.48 -4.47 3.30
C SER A 129 -1.72 -5.16 2.69
N SER A 130 -2.82 -4.43 2.44
CA SER A 130 -4.01 -4.97 1.79
C SER A 130 -3.73 -5.39 0.35
N ALA A 131 -3.13 -4.51 -0.45
CA ALA A 131 -2.76 -4.81 -1.84
C ALA A 131 -1.77 -5.98 -1.91
N ALA A 132 -0.77 -6.02 -1.02
CA ALA A 132 0.17 -7.12 -0.95
C ALA A 132 -0.52 -8.45 -0.54
N THR A 133 -1.49 -8.42 0.37
CA THR A 133 -2.29 -9.59 0.76
C THR A 133 -3.13 -10.11 -0.42
N ILE A 134 -3.86 -9.21 -1.09
CA ILE A 134 -4.65 -9.55 -2.27
C ILE A 134 -3.77 -10.20 -3.35
N LEU A 135 -2.65 -9.53 -3.69
CA LEU A 135 -1.76 -10.02 -4.74
C LEU A 135 -1.11 -11.35 -4.41
N SER A 136 -0.53 -11.50 -3.21
CA SER A 136 0.12 -12.75 -2.82
C SER A 136 -0.89 -13.91 -2.85
N LEU A 137 -2.12 -13.68 -2.40
CA LEU A 137 -3.16 -14.71 -2.40
C LEU A 137 -3.63 -15.06 -3.82
N LEU A 138 -3.94 -14.06 -4.67
CA LEU A 138 -4.33 -14.27 -6.07
C LEU A 138 -3.25 -15.04 -6.83
N LEU A 139 -2.01 -14.55 -6.79
CA LEU A 139 -0.89 -15.15 -7.50
C LEU A 139 -0.61 -16.57 -7.04
N GLY A 140 -0.60 -16.80 -5.71
CA GLY A 140 -0.35 -18.12 -5.15
C GLY A 140 -1.42 -19.14 -5.50
N VAL A 141 -2.69 -18.78 -5.32
CA VAL A 141 -3.80 -19.69 -5.61
C VAL A 141 -3.90 -19.99 -7.10
N CYS A 142 -3.82 -18.98 -7.97
CA CYS A 142 -3.88 -19.19 -9.41
C CYS A 142 -2.70 -20.02 -9.92
N ASP A 143 -1.47 -19.76 -9.46
CA ASP A 143 -0.30 -20.56 -9.83
C ASP A 143 -0.40 -22.01 -9.34
N TYR A 144 -0.89 -22.22 -8.10
CA TYR A 144 -1.11 -23.56 -7.57
C TYR A 144 -2.14 -24.35 -8.42
N LEU A 145 -3.19 -23.68 -8.88
CA LEU A 145 -4.21 -24.23 -9.75
C LEU A 145 -3.81 -24.26 -11.23
N THR A 146 -2.53 -24.05 -11.55
CA THR A 146 -1.96 -24.09 -12.90
C THR A 146 -2.38 -22.96 -13.84
N HIS A 147 -2.79 -21.81 -13.29
CA HIS A 147 -3.21 -20.60 -14.00
C HIS A 147 -2.31 -19.41 -13.60
N THR A 148 -1.00 -19.48 -13.90
CA THR A 148 -0.11 -18.35 -13.60
C THR A 148 -0.58 -17.09 -14.32
N LEU A 149 -0.92 -16.05 -13.55
CA LEU A 149 -1.48 -14.79 -14.06
C LEU A 149 -0.43 -13.94 -14.77
N THR A 150 -0.87 -13.17 -15.77
CA THR A 150 -0.10 -12.02 -16.29
C THR A 150 -0.19 -10.84 -15.30
N GLN A 151 0.62 -9.80 -15.52
CA GLN A 151 0.56 -8.59 -14.70
C GLN A 151 -0.80 -7.88 -14.81
N GLU A 152 -1.37 -7.84 -16.02
CA GLU A 152 -2.67 -7.23 -16.28
C GLU A 152 -3.79 -7.98 -15.57
N GLU A 153 -3.85 -9.32 -15.74
CA GLU A 153 -4.86 -10.16 -15.07
C GLU A 153 -4.76 -10.01 -13.56
N ALA A 154 -3.53 -10.01 -13.01
CA ALA A 154 -3.30 -9.83 -11.58
C ALA A 154 -3.74 -8.43 -11.12
N PHE A 155 -3.45 -7.39 -11.90
CA PHE A 155 -3.87 -6.02 -11.60
C PHE A 155 -5.38 -5.87 -11.59
N GLU A 156 -6.08 -6.34 -12.63
CA GLU A 156 -7.54 -6.24 -12.75
C GLU A 156 -8.26 -6.98 -11.61
N LEU A 157 -7.85 -8.22 -11.34
CA LEU A 157 -8.44 -9.01 -10.26
C LEU A 157 -8.17 -8.37 -8.89
N ALA A 158 -6.95 -7.90 -8.65
CA ALA A 158 -6.59 -7.24 -7.40
C ALA A 158 -7.34 -5.92 -7.21
N LEU A 159 -7.53 -5.15 -8.27
CA LEU A 159 -8.30 -3.89 -8.22
C LEU A 159 -9.76 -4.13 -7.84
N HIS A 160 -10.38 -5.22 -8.32
CA HIS A 160 -11.72 -5.60 -7.88
C HIS A 160 -11.78 -5.84 -6.36
N ALA A 161 -10.85 -6.61 -5.80
CA ALA A 161 -10.81 -6.88 -4.36
C ALA A 161 -10.53 -5.60 -3.55
N GLU A 162 -9.61 -4.75 -4.01
CA GLU A 162 -9.25 -3.52 -3.32
C GLU A 162 -10.40 -2.50 -3.32
N ASN A 163 -11.19 -2.44 -4.39
CA ASN A 163 -12.38 -1.60 -4.45
C ASN A 163 -13.42 -1.97 -3.38
N LEU A 164 -13.54 -3.24 -3.02
CA LEU A 164 -14.44 -3.67 -1.93
C LEU A 164 -14.00 -3.13 -0.56
N GLN A 165 -12.72 -2.84 -0.38
CA GLN A 165 -12.17 -2.31 0.87
C GLN A 165 -12.13 -0.77 0.89
N HIS A 166 -11.83 -0.14 -0.24
CA HIS A 166 -11.54 1.29 -0.32
C HIS A 166 -12.57 2.10 -1.13
N GLY A 167 -13.59 1.43 -1.68
CA GLY A 167 -14.63 2.03 -2.50
C GLY A 167 -14.22 2.16 -3.95
N LYS A 168 -13.40 3.14 -4.28
CA LYS A 168 -12.81 3.34 -5.60
C LYS A 168 -11.32 3.56 -5.44
N SER A 169 -10.55 2.49 -5.59
CA SER A 169 -9.09 2.57 -5.54
C SER A 169 -8.51 3.12 -6.84
N SER A 170 -7.42 3.86 -6.73
CA SER A 170 -6.59 4.24 -7.88
C SER A 170 -5.81 3.06 -8.47
N GLY A 171 -5.63 1.98 -7.71
CA GLY A 171 -4.78 0.85 -8.06
C GLY A 171 -3.29 1.08 -7.85
N LEU A 172 -2.90 2.23 -7.30
CA LEU A 172 -1.49 2.60 -7.08
C LEU A 172 -0.74 1.57 -6.23
N ASP A 173 -1.32 1.17 -5.11
CA ASP A 173 -0.71 0.23 -4.16
C ASP A 173 -0.50 -1.14 -4.82
N ILE A 174 -1.48 -1.59 -5.61
CA ILE A 174 -1.41 -2.84 -6.39
C ILE A 174 -0.29 -2.74 -7.42
N TYR A 175 -0.25 -1.65 -8.20
CA TYR A 175 0.74 -1.50 -9.25
C TYR A 175 2.17 -1.50 -8.68
N LEU A 176 2.42 -0.73 -7.61
CA LEU A 176 3.72 -0.68 -6.95
C LEU A 176 4.14 -2.06 -6.44
N SER A 177 3.22 -2.79 -5.84
CA SER A 177 3.47 -4.15 -5.35
C SER A 177 3.75 -5.13 -6.51
N LEU A 178 3.05 -5.00 -7.64
CA LEU A 178 3.29 -5.83 -8.84
C LEU A 178 4.61 -5.51 -9.54
N ALA A 179 4.85 -4.23 -9.81
CA ALA A 179 5.98 -3.80 -10.64
C ALA A 179 7.31 -3.78 -9.88
N GLY A 180 7.27 -3.53 -8.57
CA GLY A 180 8.49 -3.30 -7.79
C GLY A 180 9.19 -1.98 -8.11
N GLY A 181 10.37 -1.78 -7.51
CA GLY A 181 11.25 -0.65 -7.78
C GLY A 181 10.75 0.68 -7.26
N CYS A 182 11.27 1.76 -7.87
CA CYS A 182 10.87 3.14 -7.63
C CYS A 182 10.04 3.64 -8.80
N GLN A 183 8.92 4.30 -8.49
CA GLN A 183 7.97 4.78 -9.50
C GLN A 183 7.65 6.27 -9.26
N TRP A 184 7.73 7.04 -10.33
CA TRP A 184 7.15 8.36 -10.43
C TRP A 184 5.71 8.23 -10.92
N ILE A 185 4.80 8.88 -10.21
CA ILE A 185 3.36 8.84 -10.48
C ILE A 185 2.94 10.25 -10.82
N GLU A 186 2.39 10.47 -12.00
CA GLU A 186 1.85 11.75 -12.43
C GLU A 186 0.73 11.54 -13.44
N HIS A 187 -0.39 12.27 -13.30
CA HIS A 187 -1.58 12.13 -14.14
C HIS A 187 -2.04 10.67 -14.32
N GLN A 188 -1.94 9.87 -13.23
CA GLN A 188 -2.28 8.44 -13.21
C GLN A 188 -1.37 7.55 -14.09
N GLN A 189 -0.28 8.09 -14.60
CA GLN A 189 0.76 7.34 -15.29
C GLN A 189 1.91 7.04 -14.35
N LEU A 190 2.52 5.88 -14.54
CA LEU A 190 3.65 5.41 -13.73
C LEU A 190 4.88 5.31 -14.61
N HIS A 191 5.96 5.87 -14.11
CA HIS A 191 7.24 5.91 -14.80
C HIS A 191 8.34 5.39 -13.87
N PRO A 192 9.04 4.30 -14.23
CA PRO A 192 10.16 3.82 -13.43
C PRO A 192 11.21 4.90 -13.22
N ARG A 193 11.76 4.96 -11.99
CA ARG A 193 12.85 5.87 -11.61
C ARG A 193 14.01 5.10 -11.01
N LYS A 194 15.19 5.66 -11.13
CA LYS A 194 16.34 5.20 -10.37
C LYS A 194 16.07 5.51 -8.90
N MET A 195 16.25 4.51 -8.04
CA MET A 195 16.23 4.76 -6.60
C MET A 195 17.60 5.27 -6.15
N THR A 196 17.60 6.22 -5.20
CA THR A 196 18.82 6.70 -4.59
C THR A 196 19.58 5.60 -3.84
N SER A 197 20.90 5.71 -3.81
CA SER A 197 21.78 4.88 -2.97
C SER A 197 21.97 5.45 -1.56
N LEU A 198 21.43 6.65 -1.29
CA LEU A 198 21.55 7.34 0.00
C LEU A 198 20.93 6.53 1.14
N PRO A 199 21.45 6.68 2.38
CA PRO A 199 21.05 5.87 3.52
C PRO A 199 19.70 6.30 4.07
N LEU A 200 18.65 5.71 3.54
CA LEU A 200 17.28 5.87 4.00
C LEU A 200 16.91 4.73 4.98
N TYR A 201 16.18 5.08 6.01
CA TYR A 201 15.68 4.19 7.06
C TYR A 201 14.19 4.42 7.27
N ILE A 202 13.52 3.42 7.83
CA ILE A 202 12.14 3.54 8.29
C ILE A 202 12.07 3.22 9.78
N ALA A 203 11.24 3.98 10.50
CA ALA A 203 10.92 3.74 11.90
C ALA A 203 9.41 3.71 12.08
N TYR A 204 8.91 2.84 12.96
CA TYR A 204 7.47 2.71 13.18
C TYR A 204 7.04 3.51 14.41
N SER A 205 6.21 4.53 14.23
CA SER A 205 5.70 5.37 15.32
C SER A 205 4.50 4.75 16.06
N GLY A 206 3.93 3.68 15.54
CA GLY A 206 2.73 3.01 16.01
C GLY A 206 1.59 3.02 15.00
N GLN A 207 0.54 2.24 15.26
CA GLN A 207 -0.60 2.13 14.36
C GLN A 207 -1.49 3.37 14.45
N PRO A 208 -1.75 4.07 13.32
CA PRO A 208 -2.72 5.17 13.28
C PRO A 208 -4.12 4.69 13.66
N ILE A 209 -4.85 5.51 14.42
CA ILE A 209 -6.26 5.25 14.75
C ILE A 209 -7.22 5.79 13.70
N CYS A 210 -6.71 6.53 12.72
CA CYS A 210 -7.46 7.05 11.57
C CYS A 210 -7.17 6.21 10.33
N SER A 211 -8.19 5.99 9.52
CA SER A 211 -8.02 5.39 8.19
C SER A 211 -7.43 6.40 7.20
N THR A 212 -6.84 5.89 6.11
CA THR A 212 -6.38 6.72 4.98
C THR A 212 -7.51 7.59 4.43
N GLY A 213 -8.72 7.03 4.29
CA GLY A 213 -9.89 7.77 3.79
C GLY A 213 -10.31 8.92 4.71
N GLU A 214 -10.25 8.75 6.04
CA GLU A 214 -10.53 9.83 6.99
C GLU A 214 -9.51 10.98 6.84
N CYS A 215 -8.21 10.66 6.71
CA CYS A 215 -7.17 11.66 6.51
C CYS A 215 -7.34 12.40 5.18
N VAL A 216 -7.60 11.70 4.08
CA VAL A 216 -7.84 12.29 2.75
C VAL A 216 -9.07 13.20 2.78
N SER A 217 -10.18 12.75 3.39
CA SER A 217 -11.40 13.55 3.52
C SER A 217 -11.18 14.81 4.37
N HIS A 218 -10.35 14.71 5.41
CA HIS A 218 -10.03 15.84 6.28
C HIS A 218 -9.24 16.94 5.55
N VAL A 219 -8.25 16.57 4.72
CA VAL A 219 -7.42 17.55 4.01
C VAL A 219 -8.08 18.10 2.74
N LYS A 220 -9.10 17.42 2.22
CA LYS A 220 -9.79 17.78 0.96
C LYS A 220 -10.20 19.26 0.91
N PRO A 221 -10.98 19.80 1.86
CA PRO A 221 -11.41 21.21 1.81
C PRO A 221 -10.25 22.19 1.82
N LEU A 222 -9.17 21.86 2.52
CA LEU A 222 -7.98 22.70 2.61
C LEU A 222 -7.27 22.76 1.25
N LEU A 223 -6.99 21.60 0.64
CA LEU A 223 -6.25 21.53 -0.62
C LEU A 223 -7.04 22.08 -1.81
N GLU A 224 -8.37 21.89 -1.83
CA GLU A 224 -9.24 22.46 -2.88
C GLU A 224 -9.29 23.99 -2.81
N ASN A 225 -9.24 24.57 -1.61
CA ASN A 225 -9.27 26.03 -1.41
C ASN A 225 -7.87 26.70 -1.49
N HIS A 226 -6.79 25.91 -1.49
CA HIS A 226 -5.41 26.41 -1.50
C HIS A 226 -4.59 25.74 -2.61
N PRO A 227 -4.80 26.08 -3.88
CA PRO A 227 -4.03 25.49 -5.00
C PRO A 227 -2.52 25.78 -4.92
N ASP A 228 -2.11 26.82 -4.21
CA ASP A 228 -0.72 27.13 -3.89
C ASP A 228 -0.06 26.04 -3.03
N LEU A 229 -0.78 25.40 -2.11
CA LEU A 229 -0.29 24.24 -1.35
C LEU A 229 -0.03 23.04 -2.27
N LEU A 230 -0.94 22.78 -3.20
CA LEU A 230 -0.75 21.70 -4.18
C LEU A 230 0.51 21.95 -5.04
N GLN A 231 0.75 23.20 -5.45
CA GLN A 231 1.96 23.56 -6.18
C GLN A 231 3.22 23.37 -5.32
N GLN A 232 3.18 23.69 -4.03
CA GLN A 232 4.30 23.45 -3.10
C GLN A 232 4.58 21.95 -2.95
N PHE A 233 3.56 21.10 -2.78
CA PHE A 233 3.74 19.65 -2.77
C PHE A 233 4.34 19.12 -4.07
N SER A 234 3.86 19.63 -5.22
CA SER A 234 4.43 19.26 -6.53
C SER A 234 5.90 19.65 -6.62
N HIS A 235 6.26 20.90 -6.27
CA HIS A 235 7.63 21.39 -6.31
C HIS A 235 8.57 20.54 -5.42
N VAL A 236 8.16 20.27 -4.17
CA VAL A 236 8.95 19.46 -3.24
C VAL A 236 9.11 18.03 -3.76
N THR A 237 8.08 17.48 -4.39
CA THR A 237 8.16 16.12 -4.95
C THR A 237 9.13 16.04 -6.12
N HIS A 238 9.14 17.02 -7.02
CA HIS A 238 10.18 17.14 -8.07
C HIS A 238 11.58 17.27 -7.47
N HIS A 239 11.74 18.15 -6.48
CA HIS A 239 13.04 18.35 -5.79
C HIS A 239 13.56 17.04 -5.16
N ILE A 240 12.70 16.28 -4.47
CA ILE A 240 13.06 14.98 -3.89
C ILE A 240 13.41 13.96 -4.99
N ASN A 241 12.65 13.91 -6.09
CA ASN A 241 12.97 13.04 -7.22
C ASN A 241 14.36 13.34 -7.79
N ASP A 242 14.65 14.60 -8.09
CA ASP A 242 15.92 15.03 -8.67
C ASP A 242 17.10 14.74 -7.74
N ALA A 243 16.92 14.99 -6.43
CA ALA A 243 17.91 14.66 -5.42
C ALA A 243 18.16 13.14 -5.32
N CYS A 244 17.12 12.31 -5.45
CA CYS A 244 17.24 10.85 -5.50
C CYS A 244 17.99 10.38 -6.74
N GLU A 245 17.69 10.93 -7.92
CA GLU A 245 18.34 10.56 -9.18
C GLU A 245 19.83 10.90 -9.19
N GLN A 246 20.20 12.01 -8.53
CA GLN A 246 21.57 12.53 -8.46
C GLN A 246 22.36 12.00 -7.24
N ASP A 247 21.72 11.25 -6.33
CA ASP A 247 22.28 10.84 -5.04
C ASP A 247 22.80 12.05 -4.21
N ASP A 248 22.10 13.21 -4.29
CA ASP A 248 22.45 14.43 -3.56
C ASP A 248 21.83 14.42 -2.15
N TYR A 249 22.69 14.16 -1.16
CA TYR A 249 22.29 14.06 0.25
C TYR A 249 21.67 15.35 0.80
N GLU A 250 22.30 16.50 0.53
CA GLU A 250 21.86 17.78 1.10
C GLU A 250 20.55 18.25 0.47
N GLN A 251 20.37 18.07 -0.84
CA GLN A 251 19.12 18.36 -1.53
C GLN A 251 18.00 17.44 -1.06
N LEU A 252 18.27 16.13 -0.92
CA LEU A 252 17.29 15.19 -0.39
C LEU A 252 16.89 15.53 1.05
N LYS A 253 17.87 15.89 1.90
CA LYS A 253 17.63 16.33 3.28
C LYS A 253 16.72 17.56 3.33
N GLN A 254 16.99 18.56 2.49
CA GLN A 254 16.17 19.76 2.40
C GLN A 254 14.74 19.41 1.94
N GLY A 255 14.60 18.63 0.88
CA GLY A 255 13.29 18.22 0.34
C GLY A 255 12.45 17.47 1.36
N LEU A 256 13.04 16.51 2.09
CA LEU A 256 12.32 15.74 3.13
C LEU A 256 11.84 16.64 4.28
N ARG A 257 12.65 17.61 4.72
CA ARG A 257 12.27 18.59 5.75
C ARG A 257 11.13 19.49 5.28
N GLU A 258 11.18 19.94 4.05
CA GLU A 258 10.13 20.78 3.46
C GLU A 258 8.83 19.99 3.29
N ASN A 259 8.90 18.76 2.78
CA ASN A 259 7.73 17.86 2.70
C ASN A 259 7.11 17.62 4.08
N HIS A 260 7.94 17.40 5.13
CA HIS A 260 7.44 17.26 6.50
C HIS A 260 6.66 18.50 6.96
N ARG A 261 7.17 19.73 6.68
CA ARG A 261 6.46 20.96 7.05
C ARG A 261 5.12 21.08 6.36
N LEU A 262 5.04 20.74 5.05
CA LEU A 262 3.77 20.75 4.33
C LEU A 262 2.78 19.74 4.91
N LEU A 263 3.22 18.54 5.29
CA LEU A 263 2.37 17.53 5.94
C LEU A 263 1.89 18.00 7.32
N CYS A 264 2.73 18.72 8.08
CA CYS A 264 2.31 19.38 9.33
C CYS A 264 1.26 20.47 9.07
N GLN A 265 1.45 21.27 8.04
CA GLN A 265 0.55 22.39 7.68
C GLN A 265 -0.85 21.91 7.31
N ILE A 266 -0.97 20.76 6.63
CA ILE A 266 -2.29 20.15 6.33
C ILE A 266 -2.87 19.32 7.48
N GLY A 267 -2.19 19.26 8.64
CA GLY A 267 -2.72 18.71 9.88
C GLY A 267 -2.73 17.18 9.98
N VAL A 268 -1.87 16.49 9.21
CA VAL A 268 -1.81 15.01 9.20
C VAL A 268 -0.64 14.42 9.99
N VAL A 269 0.11 15.26 10.71
CA VAL A 269 1.22 14.81 11.55
C VAL A 269 0.89 15.07 13.03
N PRO A 270 0.65 14.04 13.85
CA PRO A 270 0.39 14.21 15.29
C PRO A 270 1.55 14.89 16.03
N THR A 271 1.24 15.63 17.07
CA THR A 271 2.22 16.40 17.86
C THR A 271 3.39 15.55 18.38
N ARG A 272 3.10 14.32 18.84
CA ARG A 272 4.15 13.39 19.27
C ARG A 272 5.13 13.06 18.16
N VAL A 273 4.64 12.80 16.94
CA VAL A 273 5.47 12.49 15.77
C VAL A 273 6.25 13.73 15.32
N GLN A 274 5.64 14.93 15.35
CA GLN A 274 6.36 16.18 15.11
C GLN A 274 7.53 16.36 16.07
N ALA A 275 7.33 16.09 17.38
CA ALA A 275 8.40 16.16 18.37
C ALA A 275 9.52 15.13 18.11
N MET A 276 9.20 13.93 17.66
CA MET A 276 10.19 12.92 17.26
C MET A 276 11.02 13.39 16.06
N ILE A 277 10.37 13.89 15.01
CA ILE A 277 11.02 14.39 13.79
C ILE A 277 11.88 15.63 14.11
N SER A 278 11.39 16.55 14.93
CA SER A 278 12.16 17.71 15.38
C SER A 278 13.48 17.33 16.07
N LYS A 279 13.48 16.27 16.89
CA LYS A 279 14.73 15.75 17.49
C LYS A 279 15.70 15.22 16.44
N ILE A 280 15.21 14.53 15.41
CA ILE A 280 16.03 14.05 14.29
C ILE A 280 16.66 15.24 13.54
N GLU A 281 15.86 16.28 13.26
CA GLU A 281 16.33 17.48 12.58
C GLU A 281 17.36 18.26 13.39
N GLN A 282 17.21 18.34 14.72
CA GLN A 282 18.19 18.96 15.64
C GLN A 282 19.54 18.23 15.64
N LEU A 283 19.54 16.93 15.37
CA LEU A 283 20.76 16.11 15.21
C LEU A 283 21.38 16.22 13.81
N GLY A 284 20.85 17.09 12.94
CA GLY A 284 21.39 17.39 11.61
C GLY A 284 20.78 16.61 10.44
N ASP A 285 19.90 15.67 10.70
CA ASP A 285 19.30 14.77 9.71
C ASP A 285 17.92 15.24 9.23
N ALA A 286 17.19 14.41 8.49
CA ALA A 286 15.83 14.71 8.05
C ALA A 286 14.91 13.52 8.22
N ALA A 287 13.64 13.81 8.49
CA ALA A 287 12.61 12.77 8.54
C ALA A 287 11.24 13.34 8.17
N LYS A 288 10.32 12.43 7.76
CA LYS A 288 8.91 12.73 7.49
C LYS A 288 8.07 11.49 7.72
N ILE A 289 6.76 11.66 7.92
CA ILE A 289 5.83 10.54 7.89
C ILE A 289 5.68 9.99 6.46
N CYS A 290 5.23 8.73 6.35
CA CYS A 290 4.91 8.08 5.08
C CYS A 290 3.41 7.74 5.03
N GLY A 291 2.78 7.97 3.86
CA GLY A 291 1.36 7.72 3.65
C GLY A 291 0.46 8.80 4.23
N ALA A 292 -0.77 8.44 4.61
CA ALA A 292 -1.81 9.41 4.96
C ALA A 292 -1.62 10.12 6.30
N GLY A 293 -0.71 9.62 7.16
CA GLY A 293 -0.54 10.16 8.51
C GLY A 293 -1.71 9.89 9.43
N ALA A 294 -1.98 10.82 10.34
CA ALA A 294 -3.11 10.75 11.26
C ALA A 294 -3.57 12.15 11.70
N ILE A 295 -4.89 12.35 11.75
CA ILE A 295 -5.54 13.61 12.17
C ILE A 295 -5.92 13.61 13.64
N ARG A 296 -5.77 12.49 14.34
CA ARG A 296 -5.99 12.32 15.78
C ARG A 296 -5.15 11.16 16.31
N GLY A 297 -4.99 11.13 17.62
CA GLY A 297 -4.12 10.16 18.30
C GLY A 297 -2.64 10.53 18.19
N ASP A 298 -1.78 9.66 18.72
CA ASP A 298 -0.34 9.91 18.81
C ASP A 298 0.48 9.35 17.63
N PRO A 299 0.20 8.13 17.09
CA PRO A 299 0.99 7.53 16.03
C PRO A 299 0.52 7.93 14.63
N ALA A 300 1.46 7.89 13.66
CA ALA A 300 1.21 8.19 12.25
C ALA A 300 1.76 7.09 11.29
N GLY A 301 1.95 5.87 11.78
CA GLY A 301 2.53 4.80 10.97
C GLY A 301 4.05 4.90 10.83
N TYR A 302 4.57 4.72 9.63
CA TYR A 302 6.00 4.77 9.36
C TYR A 302 6.52 6.19 9.19
N ILE A 303 7.76 6.39 9.64
CA ILE A 303 8.56 7.61 9.47
C ILE A 303 9.74 7.24 8.58
N LEU A 304 9.96 7.97 7.49
CA LEU A 304 11.16 7.90 6.66
C LEU A 304 12.23 8.77 7.31
N VAL A 305 13.45 8.26 7.42
CA VAL A 305 14.59 8.95 8.02
C VAL A 305 15.77 8.91 7.05
N LEU A 306 16.36 10.05 6.74
CA LEU A 306 17.63 10.17 6.03
C LEU A 306 18.74 10.46 7.06
N CYS A 307 19.70 9.54 7.20
CA CYS A 307 20.78 9.62 8.18
C CYS A 307 22.04 8.91 7.68
N GLN A 308 23.20 9.57 7.75
CA GLN A 308 24.50 8.97 7.37
C GLN A 308 25.10 8.09 8.44
N ASP A 309 24.80 8.38 9.70
CA ASP A 309 25.32 7.62 10.84
C ASP A 309 24.51 6.34 11.08
N ASN A 310 24.94 5.53 12.06
CA ASN A 310 24.14 4.42 12.51
C ASN A 310 22.91 4.90 13.30
N PRO A 311 21.69 4.80 12.75
CA PRO A 311 20.50 5.39 13.35
C PRO A 311 20.08 4.69 14.65
N THR A 312 20.40 3.42 14.83
CA THR A 312 20.08 2.66 16.05
C THR A 312 20.82 3.20 17.27
N ILE A 313 22.03 3.75 17.06
CA ILE A 313 22.82 4.39 18.12
C ILE A 313 22.40 5.84 18.29
N LYS A 314 22.15 6.54 17.18
CA LYS A 314 21.86 8.00 17.16
C LYS A 314 20.47 8.32 17.70
N TYR A 315 19.47 7.42 17.50
CA TYR A 315 18.07 7.65 17.84
C TYR A 315 17.54 6.59 18.82
N ASP A 316 18.02 6.60 20.05
CA ASP A 316 17.59 5.71 21.14
C ASP A 316 16.09 5.85 21.48
N PHE A 317 15.49 6.97 21.11
CA PHE A 317 14.06 7.26 21.27
C PHE A 317 13.17 6.68 20.15
N LEU A 318 13.76 6.12 19.08
CA LEU A 318 13.03 5.43 18.01
C LEU A 318 13.13 3.92 18.19
N SER A 319 12.00 3.30 18.44
CA SER A 319 11.90 1.83 18.40
C SER A 319 11.83 1.34 16.97
N ASN A 320 12.41 0.16 16.70
CA ASN A 320 12.28 -0.57 15.42
C ASN A 320 12.70 0.24 14.17
N ILE A 321 13.81 1.00 14.26
CA ILE A 321 14.38 1.61 13.08
C ILE A 321 15.16 0.57 12.26
N SER A 322 14.91 0.51 10.96
CA SER A 322 15.57 -0.39 10.04
C SER A 322 15.88 0.29 8.72
N LYS A 323 16.90 -0.21 8.01
CA LYS A 323 17.23 0.30 6.68
C LYS A 323 16.05 0.08 5.72
N LEU A 324 15.75 1.09 4.92
CA LEU A 324 14.78 0.97 3.83
C LEU A 324 15.40 0.16 2.70
N ASN A 325 14.91 -1.04 2.50
CA ASN A 325 15.32 -1.91 1.40
C ASN A 325 14.22 -1.90 0.33
N ILE A 326 14.64 -1.72 -0.92
CA ILE A 326 13.74 -1.64 -2.07
C ILE A 326 13.59 -3.01 -2.70
N ASN A 327 12.35 -3.42 -2.91
CA ASN A 327 12.05 -4.60 -3.70
C ASN A 327 11.98 -4.23 -5.19
N PHE A 328 12.95 -4.70 -5.96
CA PHE A 328 13.02 -4.44 -7.40
C PHE A 328 12.29 -5.48 -8.26
N LYS A 329 11.87 -6.59 -7.66
CA LYS A 329 11.28 -7.73 -8.39
C LYS A 329 9.76 -7.63 -8.52
N GLY A 330 9.11 -6.96 -7.58
CA GLY A 330 7.66 -6.94 -7.47
C GLY A 330 7.08 -8.26 -6.96
N ALA A 331 5.77 -8.42 -7.12
CA ALA A 331 5.05 -9.62 -6.70
C ALA A 331 5.37 -10.83 -7.61
N SER A 332 5.33 -12.02 -7.04
CA SER A 332 5.63 -13.28 -7.74
C SER A 332 4.75 -14.43 -7.21
N PRO A 333 4.48 -15.49 -8.02
CA PRO A 333 4.87 -15.67 -9.42
C PRO A 333 3.95 -14.91 -10.38
N VAL A 334 4.52 -14.27 -11.39
CA VAL A 334 3.79 -13.61 -12.47
C VAL A 334 4.44 -14.01 -13.79
N LYS A 335 3.64 -14.25 -14.85
CA LYS A 335 4.21 -14.50 -16.18
C LYS A 335 4.96 -13.25 -16.68
N PRO A 336 6.19 -13.38 -17.15
CA PRO A 336 6.88 -12.26 -17.78
C PRO A 336 6.10 -11.81 -19.01
N HIS A 337 5.95 -10.50 -19.14
CA HIS A 337 5.23 -9.89 -20.25
C HIS A 337 5.99 -10.05 -21.58
N SER A 338 5.26 -10.37 -22.64
CA SER A 338 5.74 -10.12 -24.01
C SER A 338 5.50 -8.63 -24.30
N SER A 339 6.52 -7.79 -24.06
CA SER A 339 6.57 -6.36 -24.39
C SER A 339 5.27 -5.57 -24.13
N ILE A 340 5.00 -5.23 -22.85
CA ILE A 340 4.04 -4.16 -22.59
C ILE A 340 4.73 -2.82 -22.80
N ASP A 341 4.09 -1.98 -23.59
CA ASP A 341 4.23 -0.55 -23.47
C ASP A 341 3.71 -0.14 -22.09
N LYS A 342 4.63 0.12 -21.14
CA LYS A 342 4.32 0.48 -19.75
C LYS A 342 3.49 1.78 -19.63
N SER A 343 3.19 2.43 -20.77
CA SER A 343 2.37 3.62 -20.87
C SER A 343 0.85 3.36 -20.83
N THR A 344 0.41 2.09 -20.87
CA THR A 344 -1.02 1.75 -21.01
C THR A 344 -1.75 1.42 -19.71
N LEU A 345 -1.04 1.22 -18.60
CA LEU A 345 -1.69 1.07 -17.30
C LEU A 345 -2.02 2.46 -16.73
N THR A 346 -3.22 2.95 -17.00
CA THR A 346 -3.76 4.15 -16.39
C THR A 346 -4.44 3.80 -15.07
N LEU A 347 -4.07 4.49 -14.01
CA LEU A 347 -4.77 4.40 -12.73
C LEU A 347 -6.19 4.96 -12.88
N SER A 348 -7.17 4.34 -12.23
CA SER A 348 -8.52 4.88 -12.22
C SER A 348 -8.54 6.25 -11.53
N PRO A 349 -9.24 7.27 -12.07
CA PRO A 349 -9.37 8.55 -11.39
C PRO A 349 -10.03 8.35 -10.03
N PRO A 350 -9.62 9.10 -8.99
CA PRO A 350 -10.31 9.09 -7.72
C PRO A 350 -11.77 9.45 -7.93
N ALA A 351 -12.67 8.90 -7.12
CA ALA A 351 -14.10 9.19 -7.22
C ALA A 351 -14.32 10.70 -6.99
N GLY A 352 -14.51 11.44 -8.07
CA GLY A 352 -15.20 12.72 -8.00
C GLY A 352 -16.64 12.39 -7.62
N GLU A 353 -17.12 12.95 -6.53
CA GLU A 353 -18.53 12.92 -6.21
C GLU A 353 -19.26 13.53 -7.40
N GLY A 354 -20.16 12.76 -8.02
CA GLY A 354 -21.13 13.29 -8.97
C GLY A 354 -21.94 14.35 -8.22
N THR A 355 -22.08 15.48 -8.87
CA THR A 355 -22.89 16.64 -8.48
C THR A 355 -24.28 16.25 -8.00
#